data_347ed459a61503b64fb8d5bd63bc7d11
#
_entry.id   347ed459a61503b64fb8d5bd63bc7d11
#
_cell.length_a   1.000
_cell.length_b   1.000
_cell.length_c   1.000
_cell.angle_alpha   90.00
_cell.angle_beta   90.00
_cell.angle_gamma   90.00
#
_symmetry.space_group_name_H-M   'P 1'
#
loop_
_entity.id
_entity.type
_entity.pdbx_description
1 polymer ?
#
loop_
_entity_poly.entity_id
_entity_poly.type
_entity_poly.pdbx_seq_one_letter_code
_entity_poly.pdbx_strand_id
1 'polypeptide(L)'
;MKAINEPVKHTENYIQIKDWLKQQDGIVNISGNDGTDRVYLMHAFSSDAHVRLVVTYSEQRMEQLYEDFRFYDKAVYMYPSKDILFYSSDIHGNSITRRRMDIFRRLIEGEACTIILTVDALFDKMPDLSYIKKNVVTIREAEELDVEALKKRLVELGYEKADSVDGVGQFAVRGGIIDIFPLTEECPYRIDMWDTEVDTIRSFDVESQRSIEQVQEIQIYPASDMVLSDRRTAQGIRKLEQEFKPYYEKLRKEFKTEEAARLKKQIGEIKEQLTEFHGMAGVDSL
;
A
#
# COMPACT_ATOMS: atom_id res chain seq x y z
N MET A 1 8.81 -28.04 6.34
CA MET A 1 7.68 -27.96 5.41
C MET A 1 7.80 -28.80 4.12
N LYS A 2 9.01 -29.10 3.59
CA LYS A 2 9.13 -30.02 2.43
C LYS A 2 8.41 -31.37 2.62
N ALA A 3 8.42 -31.91 3.83
CA ALA A 3 7.79 -33.22 4.13
C ALA A 3 6.26 -33.24 3.97
N ILE A 4 5.56 -32.13 4.18
CA ILE A 4 4.09 -32.08 4.09
C ILE A 4 3.62 -32.20 2.64
N ASN A 5 4.35 -31.64 1.69
CA ASN A 5 3.99 -31.67 0.26
C ASN A 5 4.45 -32.95 -0.46
N GLU A 6 5.31 -33.77 0.16
CA GLU A 6 5.85 -34.98 -0.48
C GLU A 6 4.77 -35.99 -0.92
N PRO A 7 3.74 -36.30 -0.12
CA PRO A 7 2.76 -37.32 -0.52
C PRO A 7 2.03 -36.99 -1.81
N VAL A 8 1.64 -35.69 -2.01
CA VAL A 8 0.89 -35.29 -3.20
C VAL A 8 1.76 -35.23 -4.46
N LYS A 9 3.07 -34.92 -4.30
CA LYS A 9 3.99 -34.81 -5.42
C LYS A 9 4.23 -36.10 -6.18
N HIS A 10 3.94 -37.25 -5.54
CA HIS A 10 4.07 -38.57 -6.14
C HIS A 10 2.79 -39.06 -6.82
N THR A 11 1.72 -38.28 -6.80
CA THR A 11 0.48 -38.64 -7.48
C THR A 11 0.57 -38.34 -8.97
N GLU A 12 0.04 -39.21 -9.82
CA GLU A 12 0.02 -39.00 -11.27
C GLU A 12 -0.65 -37.68 -11.66
N ASN A 13 -1.77 -37.37 -11.03
CA ASN A 13 -2.51 -36.14 -11.28
C ASN A 13 -1.66 -34.88 -10.98
N TYR A 14 -0.90 -34.88 -9.89
CA TYR A 14 0.00 -33.78 -9.58
C TYR A 14 1.08 -33.60 -10.66
N ILE A 15 1.72 -34.68 -11.04
CA ILE A 15 2.79 -34.67 -12.06
C ILE A 15 2.24 -34.15 -13.39
N GLN A 16 1.11 -34.67 -13.85
CA GLN A 16 0.46 -34.23 -15.09
C GLN A 16 0.11 -32.73 -15.10
N ILE A 17 -0.51 -32.25 -14.01
CA ILE A 17 -0.88 -30.83 -13.87
C ILE A 17 0.38 -29.95 -13.85
N LYS A 18 1.40 -30.33 -13.08
CA LYS A 18 2.66 -29.55 -13.01
C LYS A 18 3.40 -29.51 -14.33
N ASP A 19 3.44 -30.60 -15.06
CA ASP A 19 4.09 -30.64 -16.38
C ASP A 19 3.30 -29.82 -17.40
N TRP A 20 1.97 -29.85 -17.32
CA TRP A 20 1.13 -29.00 -18.16
C TRP A 20 1.36 -27.50 -17.86
N LEU A 21 1.38 -27.10 -16.58
CA LEU A 21 1.62 -25.71 -16.14
C LEU A 21 3.02 -25.19 -16.53
N LYS A 22 4.01 -26.07 -16.69
CA LYS A 22 5.36 -25.70 -17.16
C LYS A 22 5.43 -25.44 -18.67
N GLN A 23 4.57 -26.10 -19.43
CA GLN A 23 4.63 -26.09 -20.88
C GLN A 23 3.82 -24.96 -21.51
N GLN A 24 2.78 -24.49 -20.82
CA GLN A 24 1.88 -23.47 -21.35
C GLN A 24 1.16 -22.72 -20.24
N ASP A 25 0.81 -21.47 -20.54
CA ASP A 25 -0.13 -20.70 -19.74
C ASP A 25 -1.55 -21.23 -19.94
N GLY A 26 -2.30 -21.36 -18.86
CA GLY A 26 -3.67 -21.84 -18.96
C GLY A 26 -4.41 -21.90 -17.61
N ILE A 27 -5.62 -22.41 -17.66
CA ILE A 27 -6.49 -22.52 -16.51
C ILE A 27 -6.63 -24.00 -16.14
N VAL A 28 -6.35 -24.33 -14.89
CA VAL A 28 -6.62 -25.64 -14.30
C VAL A 28 -7.81 -25.51 -13.35
N ASN A 29 -8.86 -26.29 -13.60
CA ASN A 29 -10.01 -26.35 -12.70
C ASN A 29 -9.90 -27.60 -11.82
N ILE A 30 -9.83 -27.41 -10.51
CA ILE A 30 -9.81 -28.48 -9.51
C ILE A 30 -11.14 -28.43 -8.73
N SER A 31 -11.93 -29.50 -8.80
CA SER A 31 -13.24 -29.60 -8.16
C SER A 31 -13.31 -30.82 -7.22
N GLY A 32 -14.33 -30.83 -6.34
CA GLY A 32 -14.58 -31.94 -5.41
C GLY A 32 -13.81 -31.86 -4.10
N ASN A 33 -13.07 -30.79 -3.85
CA ASN A 33 -12.33 -30.60 -2.60
C ASN A 33 -13.06 -29.59 -1.71
N ASP A 34 -13.54 -30.05 -0.57
CA ASP A 34 -14.18 -29.23 0.45
C ASP A 34 -13.28 -29.16 1.70
N GLY A 35 -13.08 -27.95 2.24
CA GLY A 35 -12.35 -27.77 3.49
C GLY A 35 -10.84 -27.47 3.33
N THR A 36 -10.03 -27.98 4.26
CA THR A 36 -8.59 -27.69 4.40
C THR A 36 -7.73 -28.28 3.28
N ASP A 37 -8.17 -29.36 2.64
CA ASP A 37 -7.46 -29.97 1.50
C ASP A 37 -7.32 -29.00 0.33
N ARG A 38 -8.26 -28.06 0.17
CA ARG A 38 -8.19 -27.03 -0.86
C ARG A 38 -6.94 -26.15 -0.70
N VAL A 39 -6.69 -25.68 0.51
CA VAL A 39 -5.52 -24.83 0.79
C VAL A 39 -4.22 -25.61 0.64
N TYR A 40 -4.22 -26.89 1.08
CA TYR A 40 -3.09 -27.78 0.88
C TYR A 40 -2.74 -27.96 -0.60
N LEU A 41 -3.74 -28.21 -1.45
CA LEU A 41 -3.53 -28.35 -2.89
C LEU A 41 -3.07 -27.04 -3.53
N MET A 42 -3.70 -25.90 -3.18
CA MET A 42 -3.25 -24.58 -3.66
C MET A 42 -1.77 -24.37 -3.31
N HIS A 43 -1.35 -24.64 -2.08
CA HIS A 43 0.03 -24.50 -1.65
C HIS A 43 0.94 -25.48 -2.41
N ALA A 44 0.57 -26.76 -2.51
CA ALA A 44 1.38 -27.78 -3.17
C ALA A 44 1.61 -27.46 -4.66
N PHE A 45 0.58 -27.07 -5.40
CA PHE A 45 0.68 -26.71 -6.81
C PHE A 45 1.41 -25.41 -7.10
N SER A 46 1.43 -24.49 -6.15
CA SER A 46 2.07 -23.16 -6.30
C SER A 46 3.33 -22.97 -5.46
N SER A 47 3.87 -24.04 -4.85
CA SER A 47 5.00 -23.96 -3.91
C SER A 47 6.32 -23.45 -4.53
N ASP A 48 6.45 -23.47 -5.84
CA ASP A 48 7.58 -22.97 -6.63
C ASP A 48 7.33 -21.57 -7.22
N ALA A 49 6.13 -21.02 -7.07
CA ALA A 49 5.85 -19.66 -7.50
C ALA A 49 6.50 -18.64 -6.56
N HIS A 50 7.13 -17.62 -7.14
CA HIS A 50 7.74 -16.54 -6.37
C HIS A 50 6.68 -15.67 -5.68
N VAL A 51 5.65 -15.27 -6.42
CA VAL A 51 4.48 -14.57 -5.91
C VAL A 51 3.22 -15.37 -6.21
N ARG A 52 2.37 -15.57 -5.22
CA ARG A 52 1.07 -16.23 -5.33
C ARG A 52 -0.05 -15.26 -5.02
N LEU A 53 -1.02 -15.19 -5.92
CA LEU A 53 -2.25 -14.45 -5.68
C LEU A 53 -3.40 -15.42 -5.44
N VAL A 54 -4.05 -15.29 -4.29
CA VAL A 54 -5.23 -16.08 -3.92
C VAL A 54 -6.42 -15.15 -3.85
N VAL A 55 -7.33 -15.26 -4.83
CA VAL A 55 -8.50 -14.39 -4.93
C VAL A 55 -9.72 -15.09 -4.37
N THR A 56 -10.47 -14.40 -3.53
CA THR A 56 -11.69 -14.91 -2.90
C THR A 56 -12.85 -13.91 -2.99
N TYR A 57 -14.05 -14.33 -2.61
CA TYR A 57 -15.28 -13.56 -2.81
C TYR A 57 -15.70 -12.71 -1.60
N SER A 58 -15.09 -12.89 -0.42
CA SER A 58 -15.45 -12.13 0.78
C SER A 58 -14.27 -11.99 1.74
N GLU A 59 -14.30 -10.96 2.58
CA GLU A 59 -13.28 -10.71 3.60
C GLU A 59 -13.23 -11.82 4.66
N GLN A 60 -14.40 -12.31 5.11
CA GLN A 60 -14.45 -13.43 6.03
C GLN A 60 -13.74 -14.67 5.48
N ARG A 61 -13.90 -14.94 4.17
CA ARG A 61 -13.21 -16.06 3.52
C ARG A 61 -11.72 -15.76 3.33
N MET A 62 -11.35 -14.52 3.11
CA MET A 62 -9.96 -14.08 3.04
C MET A 62 -9.24 -14.33 4.37
N GLU A 63 -9.84 -13.97 5.50
CA GLU A 63 -9.30 -14.24 6.85
C GLU A 63 -9.12 -15.74 7.11
N GLN A 64 -10.12 -16.56 6.78
CA GLN A 64 -10.02 -18.02 6.91
C GLN A 64 -8.86 -18.58 6.08
N LEU A 65 -8.76 -18.17 4.81
CA LEU A 65 -7.68 -18.61 3.93
C LEU A 65 -6.31 -18.12 4.43
N TYR A 66 -6.23 -16.94 5.00
CA TYR A 66 -5.01 -16.41 5.59
C TYR A 66 -4.52 -17.29 6.75
N GLU A 67 -5.41 -17.64 7.70
CA GLU A 67 -5.07 -18.51 8.81
C GLU A 67 -4.68 -19.91 8.32
N ASP A 68 -5.40 -20.48 7.35
CA ASP A 68 -5.12 -21.79 6.78
C ASP A 68 -3.76 -21.81 6.03
N PHE A 69 -3.47 -20.78 5.23
CA PHE A 69 -2.20 -20.67 4.49
C PHE A 69 -0.99 -20.48 5.39
N ARG A 70 -1.12 -19.74 6.49
CA ARG A 70 -0.04 -19.53 7.48
C ARG A 70 0.47 -20.84 8.08
N PHE A 71 -0.31 -21.91 8.02
CA PHE A 71 0.11 -23.24 8.43
C PHE A 71 1.20 -23.81 7.50
N TYR A 72 1.16 -23.44 6.23
CA TYR A 72 2.07 -23.95 5.21
C TYR A 72 3.19 -22.93 4.85
N ASP A 73 2.91 -21.65 4.97
CA ASP A 73 3.82 -20.57 4.57
C ASP A 73 3.78 -19.45 5.60
N LYS A 74 4.93 -18.88 5.91
CA LYS A 74 5.03 -17.72 6.83
C LYS A 74 4.85 -16.39 6.12
N ALA A 75 5.19 -16.34 4.83
CA ALA A 75 5.12 -15.14 4.02
C ALA A 75 3.74 -15.01 3.35
N VAL A 76 2.69 -14.94 4.17
CA VAL A 76 1.29 -14.81 3.75
C VAL A 76 0.75 -13.47 4.22
N TYR A 77 0.13 -12.70 3.31
CA TYR A 77 -0.36 -11.36 3.58
C TYR A 77 -1.76 -11.18 3.02
N MET A 78 -2.58 -10.41 3.73
CA MET A 78 -3.91 -10.00 3.26
C MET A 78 -3.83 -8.63 2.61
N TYR A 79 -4.28 -8.52 1.36
CA TYR A 79 -4.40 -7.24 0.67
C TYR A 79 -5.84 -6.73 0.79
N PRO A 80 -6.11 -5.72 1.63
CA PRO A 80 -7.46 -5.23 1.88
C PRO A 80 -7.98 -4.40 0.72
N SER A 81 -9.32 -4.44 0.48
CA SER A 81 -9.99 -3.51 -0.41
C SER A 81 -10.02 -2.09 0.18
N LYS A 82 -10.10 -1.10 -0.70
CA LYS A 82 -10.36 0.29 -0.32
C LYS A 82 -11.88 0.47 -0.14
N ASP A 83 -12.36 0.23 1.06
CA ASP A 83 -13.77 0.48 1.35
C ASP A 83 -13.97 1.97 1.66
N ILE A 84 -14.64 2.66 0.72
CA ILE A 84 -14.91 4.11 0.79
C ILE A 84 -15.71 4.49 2.05
N LEU A 85 -16.46 3.54 2.63
CA LEU A 85 -17.28 3.77 3.82
C LEU A 85 -16.45 3.91 5.11
N PHE A 86 -15.24 3.36 5.16
CA PHE A 86 -14.37 3.39 6.34
C PHE A 86 -13.34 4.53 6.31
N TYR A 87 -13.18 5.24 5.19
CA TYR A 87 -12.27 6.38 5.08
C TYR A 87 -12.67 7.60 5.93
N SER A 88 -13.86 7.59 6.53
CA SER A 88 -14.35 8.71 7.35
C SER A 88 -13.92 8.66 8.82
N SER A 89 -13.18 7.65 9.25
CA SER A 89 -12.60 7.59 10.59
C SER A 89 -11.08 7.43 10.51
N ASP A 90 -10.34 8.44 10.93
CA ASP A 90 -8.88 8.58 10.85
C ASP A 90 -8.06 7.38 11.38
N ILE A 91 -8.65 6.54 12.22
CA ILE A 91 -7.98 5.39 12.84
C ILE A 91 -7.85 4.20 11.88
N HIS A 92 -8.77 4.03 10.92
CA HIS A 92 -8.80 2.86 10.02
C HIS A 92 -8.10 3.10 8.67
N GLY A 93 -8.04 4.34 8.20
CA GLY A 93 -7.42 4.69 6.92
C GLY A 93 -5.93 4.34 6.87
N ASN A 94 -5.17 4.72 7.90
CA ASN A 94 -3.74 4.40 7.99
C ASN A 94 -3.47 2.90 8.09
N SER A 95 -4.34 2.12 8.72
CA SER A 95 -4.18 0.66 8.83
C SER A 95 -4.31 -0.06 7.49
N ILE A 96 -5.27 0.35 6.64
CA ILE A 96 -5.46 -0.21 5.31
C ILE A 96 -4.29 0.17 4.40
N THR A 97 -3.93 1.45 4.36
CA THR A 97 -2.81 1.97 3.58
C THR A 97 -1.49 1.32 4.00
N ARG A 98 -1.26 1.14 5.31
CA ARG A 98 -0.09 0.44 5.85
C ARG A 98 0.03 -0.98 5.32
N ARG A 99 -1.05 -1.77 5.39
CA ARG A 99 -1.06 -3.17 4.91
C ARG A 99 -0.81 -3.25 3.41
N ARG A 100 -1.42 -2.35 2.63
CA ARG A 100 -1.20 -2.28 1.18
C ARG A 100 0.24 -1.90 0.85
N MET A 101 0.77 -0.88 1.51
CA MET A 101 2.13 -0.41 1.29
C MET A 101 3.19 -1.44 1.70
N ASP A 102 2.98 -2.20 2.78
CA ASP A 102 3.88 -3.30 3.17
C ASP A 102 3.95 -4.37 2.08
N ILE A 103 2.83 -4.70 1.45
CA ILE A 103 2.81 -5.64 0.32
C ILE A 103 3.53 -5.04 -0.90
N PHE A 104 3.32 -3.75 -1.21
CA PHE A 104 4.04 -3.10 -2.31
C PHE A 104 5.54 -3.07 -2.05
N ARG A 105 5.99 -2.78 -0.82
CA ARG A 105 7.40 -2.86 -0.43
C ARG A 105 7.98 -4.24 -0.74
N ARG A 106 7.35 -5.31 -0.27
CA ARG A 106 7.81 -6.70 -0.50
C ARG A 106 7.91 -7.05 -1.98
N LEU A 107 6.92 -6.64 -2.77
CA LEU A 107 6.94 -6.85 -4.22
C LEU A 107 8.07 -6.06 -4.90
N ILE A 108 8.36 -4.84 -4.45
CA ILE A 108 9.45 -3.98 -4.95
C ILE A 108 10.82 -4.55 -4.58
N GLU A 109 10.94 -5.10 -3.37
CA GLU A 109 12.15 -5.75 -2.87
C GLU A 109 12.35 -7.16 -3.44
N GLY A 110 11.35 -7.69 -4.15
CA GLY A 110 11.41 -9.01 -4.77
C GLY A 110 11.30 -10.15 -3.77
N GLU A 111 10.57 -9.98 -2.69
CA GLU A 111 10.30 -11.03 -1.72
C GLU A 111 9.30 -12.05 -2.25
N ALA A 112 9.56 -13.33 -2.01
CA ALA A 112 8.60 -14.39 -2.30
C ALA A 112 7.45 -14.33 -1.29
N CYS A 113 6.20 -14.25 -1.77
CA CYS A 113 5.05 -14.13 -0.87
C CYS A 113 3.75 -14.70 -1.46
N THR A 114 2.81 -14.98 -0.56
CA THR A 114 1.41 -15.29 -0.87
C THR A 114 0.54 -14.10 -0.49
N ILE A 115 -0.19 -13.55 -1.44
CA ILE A 115 -1.10 -12.43 -1.23
C ILE A 115 -2.53 -12.94 -1.40
N ILE A 116 -3.34 -12.80 -0.35
CA ILE A 116 -4.75 -13.18 -0.37
C ILE A 116 -5.58 -11.89 -0.43
N LEU A 117 -6.53 -11.83 -1.37
CA LEU A 117 -7.35 -10.65 -1.61
C LEU A 117 -8.76 -11.03 -2.05
N THR A 118 -9.68 -10.09 -1.90
CA THR A 118 -11.03 -10.23 -2.43
C THR A 118 -11.09 -9.81 -3.91
N VAL A 119 -12.17 -10.20 -4.59
CA VAL A 119 -12.46 -9.74 -5.96
C VAL A 119 -12.54 -8.20 -6.00
N ASP A 120 -13.16 -7.58 -4.99
CA ASP A 120 -13.28 -6.13 -4.89
C ASP A 120 -11.89 -5.47 -4.80
N ALA A 121 -11.01 -6.00 -3.95
CA ALA A 121 -9.63 -5.51 -3.85
C ALA A 121 -8.82 -5.70 -5.15
N LEU A 122 -9.13 -6.73 -5.94
CA LEU A 122 -8.49 -6.95 -7.24
C LEU A 122 -8.87 -5.88 -8.27
N PHE A 123 -10.09 -5.34 -8.18
CA PHE A 123 -10.57 -4.28 -9.07
C PHE A 123 -10.23 -2.87 -8.57
N ASP A 124 -9.72 -2.72 -7.36
CA ASP A 124 -9.19 -1.44 -6.89
C ASP A 124 -8.06 -0.95 -7.79
N LYS A 125 -8.06 0.34 -8.09
CA LYS A 125 -6.92 0.95 -8.76
C LYS A 125 -5.68 0.86 -7.88
N MET A 126 -4.63 0.27 -8.41
CA MET A 126 -3.33 0.19 -7.76
C MET A 126 -2.34 1.13 -8.43
N PRO A 127 -1.44 1.76 -7.65
CA PRO A 127 -0.34 2.50 -8.22
C PRO A 127 0.64 1.54 -8.93
N ASP A 128 1.34 2.04 -9.95
CA ASP A 128 2.44 1.32 -10.56
C ASP A 128 3.57 1.13 -9.53
N LEU A 129 4.03 -0.11 -9.32
CA LEU A 129 5.12 -0.41 -8.39
C LEU A 129 6.40 0.35 -8.73
N SER A 130 6.67 0.58 -10.02
CA SER A 130 7.82 1.38 -10.46
C SER A 130 7.69 2.85 -10.01
N TYR A 131 6.47 3.34 -9.92
CA TYR A 131 6.19 4.67 -9.41
C TYR A 131 6.41 4.74 -7.90
N ILE A 132 5.93 3.79 -7.13
CA ILE A 132 6.19 3.72 -5.68
C ILE A 132 7.71 3.66 -5.45
N LYS A 133 8.41 2.75 -6.13
CA LYS A 133 9.86 2.59 -6.02
C LYS A 133 10.63 3.89 -6.26
N LYS A 134 10.24 4.68 -7.27
CA LYS A 134 10.85 5.99 -7.58
C LYS A 134 10.60 7.05 -6.51
N ASN A 135 9.61 6.86 -5.68
CA ASN A 135 9.22 7.79 -4.63
C ASN A 135 9.73 7.38 -3.24
N VAL A 136 10.41 6.25 -3.10
CA VAL A 136 11.10 5.86 -1.87
C VAL A 136 12.23 6.86 -1.60
N VAL A 137 12.28 7.37 -0.38
CA VAL A 137 13.38 8.23 0.10
C VAL A 137 14.32 7.37 0.91
N THR A 138 15.60 7.37 0.54
CA THR A 138 16.65 6.69 1.28
C THR A 138 17.49 7.72 2.02
N ILE A 139 17.73 7.52 3.31
CA ILE A 139 18.58 8.37 4.15
C ILE A 139 19.68 7.49 4.73
N ARG A 140 20.94 7.95 4.65
CA ARG A 140 22.11 7.23 5.12
C ARG A 140 22.95 8.07 6.06
N GLU A 141 23.62 7.41 7.02
CA GLU A 141 24.64 8.05 7.84
C GLU A 141 25.78 8.58 6.96
N ALA A 142 26.38 9.67 7.37
CA ALA A 142 27.49 10.38 6.71
C ALA A 142 27.14 10.90 5.28
N GLU A 143 25.86 11.06 4.95
CA GLU A 143 25.42 11.75 3.72
C GLU A 143 24.84 13.12 4.03
N GLU A 144 25.00 14.06 3.10
CA GLU A 144 24.36 15.37 3.19
C GLU A 144 22.85 15.26 3.01
N LEU A 145 22.07 15.94 3.85
CA LEU A 145 20.62 15.95 3.82
C LEU A 145 20.06 17.37 3.90
N ASP A 146 19.38 17.80 2.86
CA ASP A 146 18.61 19.04 2.88
C ASP A 146 17.30 18.83 3.65
N VAL A 147 17.24 19.33 4.88
CA VAL A 147 16.09 19.15 5.79
C VAL A 147 14.83 19.83 5.25
N GLU A 148 14.93 20.99 4.59
CA GLU A 148 13.77 21.67 4.04
C GLU A 148 13.20 20.93 2.82
N ALA A 149 14.08 20.42 1.95
CA ALA A 149 13.67 19.57 0.85
C ALA A 149 13.05 18.27 1.34
N LEU A 150 13.61 17.64 2.40
CA LEU A 150 13.05 16.44 3.01
C LEU A 150 11.67 16.70 3.59
N LYS A 151 11.44 17.78 4.33
CA LYS A 151 10.13 18.15 4.89
C LYS A 151 9.07 18.27 3.80
N LYS A 152 9.39 19.00 2.73
CA LYS A 152 8.49 19.11 1.58
C LYS A 152 8.20 17.73 0.97
N ARG A 153 9.25 16.93 0.82
CA ARG A 153 9.13 15.58 0.25
C ARG A 153 8.27 14.65 1.09
N LEU A 154 8.41 14.66 2.41
CA LEU A 154 7.58 13.87 3.32
C LEU A 154 6.09 14.24 3.22
N VAL A 155 5.77 15.52 3.14
CA VAL A 155 4.38 15.98 2.93
C VAL A 155 3.85 15.48 1.57
N GLU A 156 4.63 15.55 0.48
CA GLU A 156 4.25 15.00 -0.83
C GLU A 156 4.01 13.50 -0.79
N LEU A 157 4.75 12.78 0.07
CA LEU A 157 4.60 11.34 0.29
C LEU A 157 3.40 10.98 1.17
N GLY A 158 2.67 11.96 1.71
CA GLY A 158 1.51 11.77 2.55
C GLY A 158 1.80 11.67 4.04
N TYR A 159 3.01 12.06 4.49
CA TYR A 159 3.34 12.14 5.91
C TYR A 159 2.78 13.40 6.54
N GLU A 160 2.26 13.27 7.76
CA GLU A 160 1.74 14.37 8.54
C GLU A 160 2.84 14.98 9.42
N LYS A 161 2.96 16.32 9.39
CA LYS A 161 3.87 17.03 10.28
C LYS A 161 3.24 17.16 11.66
N ALA A 162 3.95 16.70 12.70
CA ALA A 162 3.57 16.78 14.10
C ALA A 162 4.62 17.53 14.93
N ASP A 163 4.27 17.90 16.15
CA ASP A 163 5.22 18.45 17.12
C ASP A 163 6.13 17.37 17.70
N SER A 164 5.58 16.17 17.87
CA SER A 164 6.28 14.94 18.24
C SER A 164 5.64 13.76 17.51
N VAL A 165 6.44 12.76 17.20
CA VAL A 165 5.96 11.54 16.54
C VAL A 165 5.37 10.59 17.58
N ASP A 166 4.08 10.29 17.44
CA ASP A 166 3.33 9.36 18.29
C ASP A 166 2.57 8.29 17.49
N GLY A 167 2.54 8.40 16.16
CA GLY A 167 1.85 7.46 15.27
C GLY A 167 2.54 7.29 13.92
N VAL A 168 2.20 6.20 13.24
CA VAL A 168 2.71 5.88 11.89
C VAL A 168 2.26 6.94 10.88
N GLY A 169 3.12 7.27 9.92
CA GLY A 169 2.86 8.28 8.91
C GLY A 169 3.11 9.71 9.38
N GLN A 170 3.69 9.90 10.56
CA GLN A 170 4.05 11.20 11.11
C GLN A 170 5.54 11.50 11.00
N PHE A 171 5.88 12.79 10.97
CA PHE A 171 7.25 13.27 11.12
C PHE A 171 7.30 14.56 11.95
N ALA A 172 8.40 14.78 12.66
CA ALA A 172 8.69 15.98 13.44
C ALA A 172 10.13 16.44 13.17
N VAL A 173 10.33 17.76 13.17
CA VAL A 173 11.67 18.37 13.01
C VAL A 173 11.87 19.39 14.11
N ARG A 174 12.91 19.19 14.93
CA ARG A 174 13.22 20.04 16.09
C ARG A 174 14.73 20.31 16.15
N GLY A 175 15.14 21.49 15.70
CA GLY A 175 16.55 21.83 15.58
C GLY A 175 17.28 20.88 14.63
N GLY A 176 18.32 20.22 15.09
CA GLY A 176 19.06 19.20 14.34
C GLY A 176 18.54 17.78 14.47
N ILE A 177 17.29 17.59 14.93
CA ILE A 177 16.71 16.24 15.11
C ILE A 177 15.48 16.10 14.20
N ILE A 178 15.45 15.01 13.44
CA ILE A 178 14.33 14.65 12.58
C ILE A 178 13.79 13.30 13.05
N ASP A 179 12.56 13.27 13.51
CA ASP A 179 11.84 12.04 13.86
C ASP A 179 10.87 11.69 12.74
N ILE A 180 10.87 10.45 12.28
CA ILE A 180 9.96 9.96 11.22
C ILE A 180 9.44 8.58 11.62
N PHE A 181 8.12 8.36 11.52
CA PHE A 181 7.54 7.03 11.67
C PHE A 181 7.05 6.52 10.31
N PRO A 182 7.90 5.77 9.58
CA PRO A 182 7.52 5.24 8.29
C PRO A 182 6.31 4.32 8.39
N LEU A 183 5.46 4.35 7.37
CA LEU A 183 4.21 3.58 7.37
C LEU A 183 4.46 2.06 7.40
N THR A 184 5.58 1.61 6.82
CA THR A 184 5.95 0.19 6.69
C THR A 184 6.75 -0.37 7.86
N GLU A 185 7.11 0.49 8.83
CA GLU A 185 7.98 0.13 9.95
C GLU A 185 7.18 -0.04 11.25
N GLU A 186 7.76 -0.78 12.21
CA GLU A 186 7.16 -1.00 13.53
C GLU A 186 7.55 0.08 14.55
N CYS A 187 8.70 0.73 14.32
CA CYS A 187 9.23 1.78 15.16
C CYS A 187 9.60 3.02 14.36
N PRO A 188 9.49 4.22 14.93
CA PRO A 188 9.99 5.43 14.33
C PRO A 188 11.52 5.48 14.35
N TYR A 189 12.06 6.32 13.47
CA TYR A 189 13.50 6.62 13.41
C TYR A 189 13.76 8.05 13.81
N ARG A 190 14.83 8.24 14.57
CA ARG A 190 15.43 9.53 14.93
C ARG A 190 16.73 9.71 14.17
N ILE A 191 16.82 10.79 13.44
CA ILE A 191 17.96 11.18 12.64
C ILE A 191 18.57 12.40 13.33
N ASP A 192 19.78 12.28 13.82
CA ASP A 192 20.53 13.40 14.37
C ASP A 192 21.39 14.00 13.25
N MET A 193 21.34 15.32 13.14
CA MET A 193 22.08 16.08 12.12
C MET A 193 23.26 16.80 12.75
N TRP A 194 24.40 16.75 12.08
CA TRP A 194 25.55 17.63 12.35
C TRP A 194 25.69 18.60 11.18
N ASP A 195 25.24 19.84 11.40
CA ASP A 195 25.09 20.85 10.33
C ASP A 195 24.20 20.34 9.18
N THR A 196 24.75 19.99 8.03
CA THR A 196 24.01 19.45 6.87
C THR A 196 24.17 17.95 6.69
N GLU A 197 24.97 17.28 7.53
CA GLU A 197 25.28 15.86 7.42
C GLU A 197 24.46 15.05 8.42
N VAL A 198 24.06 13.84 8.04
CA VAL A 198 23.42 12.84 8.93
C VAL A 198 24.49 12.22 9.83
N ASP A 199 24.45 12.55 11.12
CA ASP A 199 25.40 12.03 12.11
C ASP A 199 25.05 10.61 12.56
N THR A 200 23.79 10.38 13.01
CA THR A 200 23.33 9.06 13.42
C THR A 200 21.86 8.84 13.08
N ILE A 201 21.52 7.57 12.82
CA ILE A 201 20.14 7.14 12.63
C ILE A 201 19.81 6.05 13.65
N ARG A 202 18.75 6.22 14.44
CA ARG A 202 18.35 5.28 15.49
C ARG A 202 16.85 5.04 15.46
N SER A 203 16.42 3.77 15.59
CA SER A 203 15.04 3.48 15.93
C SER A 203 14.80 3.81 17.41
N PHE A 204 13.56 4.19 17.76
CA PHE A 204 13.19 4.49 19.13
C PHE A 204 11.77 4.04 19.45
N ASP A 205 11.51 3.84 20.72
CA ASP A 205 10.20 3.51 21.25
C ASP A 205 9.36 4.77 21.47
N VAL A 206 8.14 4.79 20.93
CA VAL A 206 7.25 5.95 20.93
C VAL A 206 6.89 6.41 22.36
N GLU A 207 6.61 5.46 23.26
CA GLU A 207 6.12 5.80 24.62
C GLU A 207 7.26 6.30 25.53
N SER A 208 8.38 5.57 25.52
CA SER A 208 9.52 5.89 26.38
C SER A 208 10.51 6.87 25.76
N GLN A 209 10.43 7.13 24.46
CA GLN A 209 11.37 7.95 23.68
C GLN A 209 12.82 7.46 23.73
N ARG A 210 13.04 6.20 24.12
CA ARG A 210 14.38 5.59 24.23
C ARG A 210 14.79 4.96 22.92
N SER A 211 16.06 5.14 22.56
CA SER A 211 16.64 4.46 21.40
C SER A 211 16.64 2.95 21.59
N ILE A 212 16.31 2.22 20.54
CA ILE A 212 16.29 0.75 20.48
C ILE A 212 17.56 0.26 19.77
N GLU A 213 17.79 0.73 18.55
CA GLU A 213 18.81 0.22 17.64
C GLU A 213 19.38 1.36 16.79
N GLN A 214 20.69 1.32 16.50
CA GLN A 214 21.31 2.20 15.50
C GLN A 214 21.37 1.48 14.16
N VAL A 215 21.04 2.20 13.09
CA VAL A 215 21.02 1.70 11.71
C VAL A 215 21.79 2.65 10.81
N GLN A 216 22.41 2.15 9.75
CA GLN A 216 23.20 2.96 8.81
C GLN A 216 22.34 3.58 7.70
N GLU A 217 21.23 2.98 7.39
CA GLU A 217 20.33 3.39 6.30
C GLU A 217 18.89 3.13 6.69
N ILE A 218 18.00 4.03 6.27
CA ILE A 218 16.55 3.82 6.31
C ILE A 218 15.92 4.10 4.95
N GLN A 219 14.83 3.39 4.67
CA GLN A 219 14.02 3.61 3.47
C GLN A 219 12.62 4.05 3.89
N ILE A 220 12.19 5.19 3.37
CA ILE A 220 10.89 5.78 3.68
C ILE A 220 10.00 5.60 2.46
N TYR A 221 9.06 4.69 2.56
CA TYR A 221 8.02 4.45 1.56
C TYR A 221 6.91 5.51 1.68
N PRO A 222 6.16 5.80 0.61
CA PRO A 222 5.02 6.70 0.69
C PRO A 222 4.02 6.27 1.78
N ALA A 223 3.47 7.23 2.51
CA ALA A 223 2.40 7.03 3.47
C ALA A 223 1.00 7.06 2.82
N SER A 224 0.94 7.18 1.51
CA SER A 224 -0.26 7.15 0.70
C SER A 224 -0.03 6.34 -0.56
N ASP A 225 -1.05 5.64 -1.04
CA ASP A 225 -1.03 4.94 -2.34
C ASP A 225 -0.81 5.92 -3.51
N MET A 226 -1.05 7.21 -3.28
CA MET A 226 -0.85 8.25 -4.27
C MET A 226 0.07 9.34 -3.74
N VAL A 227 1.22 9.52 -4.40
CA VAL A 227 2.10 10.66 -4.15
C VAL A 227 1.60 11.85 -4.97
N LEU A 228 1.10 12.86 -4.29
CA LEU A 228 0.56 14.08 -4.91
C LEU A 228 1.66 15.15 -4.98
N SER A 229 2.35 15.21 -6.12
CA SER A 229 3.18 16.37 -6.45
C SER A 229 2.32 17.46 -7.08
N ASP A 230 2.75 18.74 -6.97
CA ASP A 230 2.09 19.91 -7.58
C ASP A 230 1.73 19.68 -9.07
N ARG A 231 2.62 18.99 -9.81
CA ARG A 231 2.40 18.62 -11.21
C ARG A 231 1.25 17.64 -11.38
N ARG A 232 1.16 16.62 -10.54
CA ARG A 232 0.09 15.62 -10.62
C ARG A 232 -1.24 16.18 -10.18
N THR A 233 -1.25 16.97 -9.11
CA THR A 233 -2.44 17.71 -8.67
C THR A 233 -2.97 18.58 -9.79
N ALA A 234 -2.13 19.37 -10.45
CA ALA A 234 -2.53 20.19 -11.59
C ALA A 234 -3.05 19.35 -12.78
N GLN A 235 -2.46 18.19 -13.05
CA GLN A 235 -2.94 17.28 -14.10
C GLN A 235 -4.30 16.66 -13.74
N GLY A 236 -4.47 16.22 -12.50
CA GLY A 236 -5.74 15.67 -11.99
C GLY A 236 -6.86 16.70 -12.06
N ILE A 237 -6.62 17.94 -11.61
CA ILE A 237 -7.58 19.02 -11.69
C ILE A 237 -7.98 19.33 -13.16
N ARG A 238 -7.02 19.34 -14.08
CA ARG A 238 -7.31 19.55 -15.51
C ARG A 238 -8.19 18.43 -16.09
N LYS A 239 -7.88 17.17 -15.76
CA LYS A 239 -8.66 16.03 -16.20
C LYS A 239 -10.08 16.08 -15.63
N LEU A 240 -10.21 16.35 -14.34
CA LEU A 240 -11.49 16.55 -13.67
C LEU A 240 -12.33 17.64 -14.34
N GLU A 241 -11.74 18.77 -14.71
CA GLU A 241 -12.40 19.85 -15.43
C GLU A 241 -12.86 19.44 -16.84
N GLN A 242 -12.02 18.67 -17.54
CA GLN A 242 -12.36 18.19 -18.89
C GLN A 242 -13.56 17.23 -18.87
N GLU A 243 -13.64 16.37 -17.87
CA GLU A 243 -14.76 15.44 -17.71
C GLU A 243 -16.01 16.12 -17.13
N PHE A 244 -15.82 17.07 -16.21
CA PHE A 244 -16.92 17.80 -15.58
C PHE A 244 -17.73 18.65 -16.57
N LYS A 245 -17.06 19.44 -17.44
CA LYS A 245 -17.72 20.40 -18.34
C LYS A 245 -18.81 19.77 -19.20
N PRO A 246 -18.56 18.69 -19.98
CA PRO A 246 -19.59 18.09 -20.82
C PRO A 246 -20.76 17.53 -20.03
N TYR A 247 -20.48 16.92 -18.86
CA TYR A 247 -21.52 16.34 -18.02
C TYR A 247 -22.39 17.41 -17.35
N TYR A 248 -21.80 18.49 -16.88
CA TYR A 248 -22.50 19.66 -16.34
C TYR A 248 -23.41 20.32 -17.39
N GLU A 249 -22.92 20.51 -18.61
CA GLU A 249 -23.72 21.06 -19.70
C GLU A 249 -24.87 20.14 -20.10
N LYS A 250 -24.68 18.82 -20.08
CA LYS A 250 -25.72 17.83 -20.30
C LYS A 250 -26.84 17.96 -19.26
N LEU A 251 -26.49 18.00 -17.96
CA LEU A 251 -27.48 18.19 -16.90
C LEU A 251 -28.26 19.50 -17.05
N ARG A 252 -27.63 20.58 -17.46
CA ARG A 252 -28.27 21.85 -17.72
C ARG A 252 -29.25 21.79 -18.91
N LYS A 253 -28.87 21.12 -19.98
CA LYS A 253 -29.76 20.90 -21.16
C LYS A 253 -30.97 20.04 -20.83
N GLU A 254 -30.81 19.10 -19.88
CA GLU A 254 -31.91 18.26 -19.39
C GLU A 254 -32.75 18.95 -18.29
N PHE A 255 -32.55 20.23 -18.01
CA PHE A 255 -33.21 21.01 -16.94
C PHE A 255 -33.03 20.47 -15.51
N LYS A 256 -32.00 19.66 -15.26
CA LYS A 256 -31.65 19.12 -13.95
C LYS A 256 -30.77 20.10 -13.15
N THR A 257 -31.37 21.25 -12.85
CA THR A 257 -30.63 22.41 -12.26
C THR A 257 -30.08 22.12 -10.87
N GLU A 258 -30.81 21.36 -10.04
CA GLU A 258 -30.36 20.99 -8.68
C GLU A 258 -29.18 20.02 -8.72
N GLU A 259 -29.24 19.00 -9.60
CA GLU A 259 -28.17 18.03 -9.78
C GLU A 259 -26.90 18.72 -10.31
N ALA A 260 -27.07 19.64 -11.29
CA ALA A 260 -25.96 20.43 -11.81
C ALA A 260 -25.31 21.33 -10.73
N ALA A 261 -26.13 21.93 -9.84
CA ALA A 261 -25.63 22.76 -8.74
C ALA A 261 -24.87 21.93 -7.71
N ARG A 262 -25.39 20.76 -7.32
CA ARG A 262 -24.71 19.82 -6.40
C ARG A 262 -23.37 19.35 -6.98
N LEU A 263 -23.37 18.91 -8.25
CA LEU A 263 -22.16 18.49 -8.93
C LEU A 263 -21.10 19.60 -8.96
N LYS A 264 -21.48 20.84 -9.29
CA LYS A 264 -20.57 21.99 -9.31
C LYS A 264 -19.96 22.25 -7.94
N LYS A 265 -20.76 22.13 -6.87
CA LYS A 265 -20.31 22.30 -5.48
C LYS A 265 -19.31 21.22 -5.12
N GLN A 266 -19.61 19.95 -5.36
CA GLN A 266 -18.71 18.81 -5.08
C GLN A 266 -17.38 18.95 -5.81
N ILE A 267 -17.40 19.30 -7.10
CA ILE A 267 -16.16 19.51 -7.87
C ILE A 267 -15.34 20.70 -7.32
N GLY A 268 -16.02 21.74 -6.85
CA GLY A 268 -15.35 22.87 -6.18
C GLY A 268 -14.63 22.43 -4.91
N GLU A 269 -15.30 21.69 -4.03
CA GLU A 269 -14.77 21.14 -2.80
C GLU A 269 -13.57 20.20 -3.05
N ILE A 270 -13.69 19.29 -4.03
CA ILE A 270 -12.60 18.39 -4.44
C ILE A 270 -11.37 19.19 -4.90
N LYS A 271 -11.56 20.21 -5.72
CA LYS A 271 -10.44 21.06 -6.20
C LYS A 271 -9.75 21.81 -5.06
N GLU A 272 -10.52 22.37 -4.15
CA GLU A 272 -10.00 23.07 -2.98
C GLU A 272 -9.18 22.12 -2.10
N GLN A 273 -9.71 20.95 -1.80
CA GLN A 273 -9.03 19.94 -1.01
C GLN A 273 -7.76 19.39 -1.68
N LEU A 274 -7.78 19.15 -3.01
CA LEU A 274 -6.59 18.76 -3.76
C LEU A 274 -5.50 19.85 -3.75
N THR A 275 -5.90 21.12 -3.72
CA THR A 275 -4.95 22.25 -3.77
C THR A 275 -4.39 22.55 -2.38
N GLU A 276 -5.22 22.51 -1.33
CA GLU A 276 -4.83 22.93 0.01
C GLU A 276 -4.21 21.79 0.84
N PHE A 277 -4.73 20.57 0.73
CA PHE A 277 -4.35 19.47 1.62
C PHE A 277 -3.53 18.38 0.95
N HIS A 278 -3.23 18.47 -0.33
CA HIS A 278 -2.48 17.46 -1.11
C HIS A 278 -2.99 16.02 -0.95
N GLY A 279 -4.25 15.86 -0.56
CA GLY A 279 -4.86 14.53 -0.44
C GLY A 279 -6.33 14.55 -0.05
N MET A 280 -7.08 13.62 -0.58
CA MET A 280 -8.44 13.26 -0.17
C MET A 280 -8.60 11.76 -0.12
N ALA A 281 -9.35 11.28 0.87
CA ALA A 281 -9.90 9.93 0.81
C ALA A 281 -10.78 9.79 -0.47
N GLY A 282 -10.48 8.80 -1.32
CA GLY A 282 -11.25 8.51 -2.53
C GLY A 282 -10.80 9.20 -3.83
N VAL A 283 -9.75 10.04 -3.81
CA VAL A 283 -9.19 10.67 -5.04
C VAL A 283 -8.36 9.70 -5.88
N ASP A 284 -8.05 8.53 -5.38
CA ASP A 284 -7.27 7.49 -6.07
C ASP A 284 -7.90 7.02 -7.39
N SER A 285 -9.13 7.43 -7.67
CA SER A 285 -9.85 7.09 -8.90
C SER A 285 -9.79 8.17 -9.99
N LEU A 286 -9.19 9.31 -9.72
CA LEU A 286 -8.97 10.39 -10.66
C LEU A 286 -7.58 10.24 -11.33
#